data_ff9683945f5fd77552042d142a0bff68
#
_entry.id   ff9683945f5fd77552042d142a0bff68
#
_cell.length_a   1.000
_cell.length_b   1.000
_cell.length_c   1.000
_cell.angle_alpha   90.00
_cell.angle_beta   90.00
_cell.angle_gamma   90.00
#
_symmetry.space_group_name_H-M   'P 1'
#
loop_
_entity.id
_entity.type
_entity.pdbx_description
1 polymer ?
#
loop_
_entity_poly.entity_id
_entity_poly.type
_entity_poly.pdbx_seq_one_letter_code
_entity_poly.pdbx_strand_id
1 'polypeptide(L)'
;KQTQEYKKGDVLVSNIRPYFKKIWIADRNGGCSNDVLVFKSKEQVDADFLYYVLSDDNFFAYSMLTAKGTKMPRGDKKKIMQYEVPQFNENQQKKIAYILGLFDKKIKLNNKRNNNLFEQMQALYKAWFIDFKPFNGIRPENWKDTNIYAIANIIYGAPFASKLFNTDGLGKPIIRIRDLKEQLFVTFTTEEHPKGHLIHPGDIVVGMDGEFRPYLWGNEPAWLNQRVCIFENNRPQGKAFVIYTIKPLLNKIEQTQVATTVIHIGKKDFDSFRIILPDETTLNNFDSITAPMIDKIVNNCLENKKLTVLRDKLLPKLISGEIDISNINL
;
A
#
# COMPACT_ATOMS: atom_id res chain seq x y z
N LYS A 1 24.76 5.78 -19.45
CA LYS A 1 24.66 5.62 -17.99
C LYS A 1 25.37 4.34 -17.62
N GLN A 2 26.32 4.38 -16.68
CA GLN A 2 26.92 3.16 -16.15
C GLN A 2 25.89 2.40 -15.32
N THR A 3 25.73 1.12 -15.59
CA THR A 3 24.89 0.18 -14.85
C THR A 3 25.79 -0.84 -14.15
N GLN A 4 25.38 -1.21 -12.94
CA GLN A 4 26.01 -2.27 -12.17
C GLN A 4 25.16 -3.53 -12.28
N GLU A 5 25.79 -4.69 -12.54
CA GLU A 5 25.10 -5.98 -12.60
C GLU A 5 24.85 -6.57 -11.21
N TYR A 6 23.73 -7.24 -11.08
CA TYR A 6 23.39 -8.05 -9.91
C TYR A 6 22.84 -9.42 -10.34
N LYS A 7 22.98 -10.40 -9.47
CA LYS A 7 22.46 -11.75 -9.66
C LYS A 7 21.31 -12.04 -8.68
N LYS A 8 20.53 -13.06 -9.00
CA LYS A 8 19.55 -13.61 -8.06
C LYS A 8 20.21 -13.98 -6.74
N GLY A 9 19.63 -13.54 -5.63
CA GLY A 9 20.15 -13.69 -4.27
C GLY A 9 21.02 -12.53 -3.78
N ASP A 10 21.46 -11.61 -4.66
CA ASP A 10 22.15 -10.41 -4.21
C ASP A 10 21.17 -9.47 -3.49
N VAL A 11 21.65 -8.77 -2.47
CA VAL A 11 20.85 -7.78 -1.72
C VAL A 11 21.16 -6.38 -2.25
N LEU A 12 20.13 -5.69 -2.72
CA LEU A 12 20.23 -4.35 -3.28
C LEU A 12 19.69 -3.32 -2.28
N VAL A 13 20.50 -2.30 -1.97
CA VAL A 13 20.15 -1.21 -1.06
C VAL A 13 20.31 0.13 -1.76
N SER A 14 19.30 0.99 -1.70
CA SER A 14 19.41 2.35 -2.23
C SER A 14 20.40 3.15 -1.39
N ASN A 15 21.47 3.67 -2.02
CA ASN A 15 22.46 4.53 -1.38
C ASN A 15 22.05 6.01 -1.32
N ILE A 16 20.98 6.39 -2.05
CA ILE A 16 20.42 7.73 -1.99
C ILE A 16 19.30 7.78 -0.96
N ARG A 17 19.37 8.76 -0.06
CA ARG A 17 18.39 8.97 1.01
C ARG A 17 18.13 7.67 1.78
N PRO A 18 19.15 7.13 2.48
CA PRO A 18 19.04 5.85 3.20
C PRO A 18 17.88 5.78 4.19
N TYR A 19 17.41 6.95 4.68
CA TYR A 19 16.24 7.03 5.56
C TYR A 19 14.92 6.51 4.92
N PHE A 20 14.87 6.32 3.59
CA PHE A 20 13.74 5.63 2.95
C PHE A 20 13.81 4.10 3.07
N LYS A 21 14.91 3.56 3.60
CA LYS A 21 15.10 2.12 3.88
C LYS A 21 14.76 1.22 2.70
N LYS A 22 15.09 1.65 1.46
CA LYS A 22 14.79 0.87 0.26
C LYS A 22 15.81 -0.25 0.11
N ILE A 23 15.33 -1.47 0.30
CA ILE A 23 16.10 -2.71 0.18
C ILE A 23 15.29 -3.75 -0.59
N TRP A 24 15.99 -4.63 -1.32
CA TRP A 24 15.39 -5.71 -2.08
C TRP A 24 16.40 -6.86 -2.23
N ILE A 25 15.94 -8.08 -1.95
CA ILE A 25 16.70 -9.29 -2.34
C ILE A 25 16.30 -9.68 -3.76
N ALA A 26 17.29 -9.81 -4.65
CA ALA A 26 17.05 -10.01 -6.07
C ALA A 26 16.42 -11.38 -6.34
N ASP A 27 15.25 -11.42 -6.95
CA ASP A 27 14.56 -12.63 -7.40
C ASP A 27 14.99 -13.07 -8.82
N ARG A 28 15.79 -12.25 -9.51
CA ARG A 28 16.29 -12.43 -10.87
C ARG A 28 17.62 -11.72 -11.08
N ASN A 29 18.30 -12.03 -12.19
CA ASN A 29 19.49 -11.29 -12.62
C ASN A 29 19.09 -9.98 -13.32
N GLY A 30 19.94 -8.96 -13.26
CA GLY A 30 19.66 -7.69 -13.92
C GLY A 30 20.75 -6.64 -13.71
N GLY A 31 20.42 -5.39 -14.05
CA GLY A 31 21.28 -4.23 -13.88
C GLY A 31 20.62 -3.14 -13.04
N CYS A 32 21.39 -2.43 -12.24
CA CYS A 32 20.93 -1.32 -11.42
C CYS A 32 21.82 -0.07 -11.59
N SER A 33 21.31 1.06 -11.12
CA SER A 33 22.08 2.31 -11.06
C SER A 33 23.27 2.19 -10.09
N ASN A 34 24.33 2.95 -10.32
CA ASN A 34 25.46 3.08 -9.38
C ASN A 34 25.09 3.70 -8.03
N ASP A 35 23.89 4.28 -7.92
CA ASP A 35 23.30 4.76 -6.67
C ASP A 35 22.64 3.64 -5.84
N VAL A 36 22.72 2.40 -6.30
CA VAL A 36 22.33 1.20 -5.58
C VAL A 36 23.58 0.45 -5.15
N LEU A 37 23.65 0.03 -3.91
CA LEU A 37 24.67 -0.87 -3.40
C LEU A 37 24.21 -2.30 -3.65
N VAL A 38 25.07 -3.12 -4.25
CA VAL A 38 24.83 -4.57 -4.45
C VAL A 38 25.69 -5.32 -3.46
N PHE A 39 25.08 -5.93 -2.47
CA PHE A 39 25.73 -6.77 -1.48
C PHE A 39 25.62 -8.23 -1.92
N LYS A 40 26.78 -8.90 -1.97
CA LYS A 40 26.89 -10.32 -2.27
C LYS A 40 27.25 -11.06 -0.99
N SER A 41 26.51 -12.09 -0.65
CA SER A 41 26.87 -12.96 0.47
C SER A 41 28.19 -13.67 0.19
N LYS A 42 29.02 -13.84 1.23
CA LYS A 42 30.20 -14.70 1.20
C LYS A 42 29.79 -16.13 1.55
N GLU A 43 30.69 -17.11 1.30
CA GLU A 43 30.40 -18.54 1.48
C GLU A 43 29.85 -18.91 2.87
N GLN A 44 30.24 -18.19 3.92
CA GLN A 44 29.79 -18.44 5.29
C GLN A 44 28.57 -17.66 5.72
N VAL A 45 27.95 -16.88 4.81
CA VAL A 45 26.81 -16.00 5.09
C VAL A 45 25.64 -16.38 4.20
N ASP A 46 24.54 -16.81 4.81
CA ASP A 46 23.29 -17.05 4.11
C ASP A 46 22.73 -15.73 3.50
N ALA A 47 22.30 -15.78 2.25
CA ALA A 47 21.85 -14.57 1.52
C ALA A 47 20.56 -13.97 2.11
N ASP A 48 19.61 -14.82 2.52
CA ASP A 48 18.37 -14.38 3.14
C ASP A 48 18.65 -13.79 4.54
N PHE A 49 19.59 -14.37 5.30
CA PHE A 49 20.04 -13.81 6.57
C PHE A 49 20.68 -12.43 6.36
N LEU A 50 21.58 -12.28 5.38
CA LEU A 50 22.19 -11.00 5.05
C LEU A 50 21.12 -9.95 4.69
N TYR A 51 20.10 -10.33 3.94
CA TYR A 51 18.98 -9.45 3.64
C TYR A 51 18.31 -8.91 4.91
N TYR A 52 18.04 -9.78 5.91
CA TYR A 52 17.43 -9.34 7.16
C TYR A 52 18.35 -8.48 8.01
N VAL A 53 19.64 -8.80 8.08
CA VAL A 53 20.64 -7.95 8.76
C VAL A 53 20.66 -6.54 8.16
N LEU A 54 20.65 -6.44 6.82
CA LEU A 54 20.63 -5.15 6.11
C LEU A 54 19.24 -4.47 6.08
N SER A 55 18.19 -5.18 6.49
CA SER A 55 16.83 -4.63 6.63
C SER A 55 16.61 -3.96 7.99
N ASP A 56 17.47 -4.23 8.95
CA ASP A 56 17.39 -3.69 10.31
C ASP A 56 17.58 -2.17 10.33
N ASP A 57 16.84 -1.50 11.21
CA ASP A 57 16.89 -0.05 11.39
C ASP A 57 18.28 0.45 11.77
N ASN A 58 19.06 -0.36 12.52
CA ASN A 58 20.42 -0.03 12.91
C ASN A 58 21.35 0.09 11.69
N PHE A 59 21.18 -0.75 10.67
CA PHE A 59 21.94 -0.62 9.42
C PHE A 59 21.64 0.69 8.69
N PHE A 60 20.38 1.08 8.59
CA PHE A 60 20.00 2.34 7.95
C PHE A 60 20.42 3.56 8.77
N ALA A 61 20.34 3.49 10.10
CA ALA A 61 20.85 4.52 11.00
C ALA A 61 22.36 4.68 10.81
N TYR A 62 23.10 3.60 10.79
CA TYR A 62 24.55 3.59 10.52
C TYR A 62 24.87 4.19 9.14
N SER A 63 24.10 3.82 8.10
CA SER A 63 24.26 4.36 6.75
C SER A 63 24.02 5.87 6.73
N MET A 64 23.06 6.39 7.50
CA MET A 64 22.78 7.82 7.63
C MET A 64 23.86 8.57 8.39
N LEU A 65 24.41 8.02 9.47
CA LEU A 65 25.53 8.61 10.23
C LEU A 65 26.76 8.84 9.34
N THR A 66 26.96 7.99 8.34
CA THR A 66 28.09 8.08 7.40
C THR A 66 27.76 8.90 6.15
N ALA A 67 26.51 9.33 5.98
CA ALA A 67 26.07 9.96 4.75
C ALA A 67 26.62 11.38 4.58
N LYS A 68 26.85 11.76 3.31
CA LYS A 68 27.27 13.09 2.86
C LYS A 68 26.18 13.73 2.01
N GLY A 69 26.05 15.05 2.12
CA GLY A 69 25.08 15.86 1.39
C GLY A 69 23.78 16.08 2.16
N THR A 70 23.24 17.30 2.10
CA THR A 70 22.05 17.70 2.88
C THR A 70 20.73 17.42 2.15
N LYS A 71 20.62 17.78 0.86
CA LYS A 71 19.38 17.63 0.08
C LYS A 71 19.14 16.20 -0.41
N MET A 72 20.21 15.49 -0.75
CA MET A 72 20.20 14.11 -1.22
C MET A 72 21.34 13.33 -0.56
N PRO A 73 21.23 13.00 0.74
CA PRO A 73 22.30 12.31 1.45
C PRO A 73 22.60 10.96 0.79
N ARG A 74 23.89 10.67 0.62
CA ARG A 74 24.42 9.40 0.15
C ARG A 74 25.32 8.80 1.19
N GLY A 75 25.09 7.55 1.56
CA GLY A 75 25.95 6.81 2.47
C GLY A 75 27.36 6.65 1.91
N ASP A 76 28.36 6.70 2.77
CA ASP A 76 29.75 6.47 2.39
C ASP A 76 29.99 4.96 2.20
N LYS A 77 30.18 4.54 0.95
CA LYS A 77 30.32 3.13 0.59
C LYS A 77 31.43 2.42 1.39
N LYS A 78 32.58 3.08 1.63
CA LYS A 78 33.68 2.47 2.38
C LYS A 78 33.32 2.24 3.84
N LYS A 79 32.64 3.20 4.45
CA LYS A 79 32.16 3.07 5.83
C LYS A 79 31.03 2.04 5.97
N ILE A 80 30.06 2.06 5.04
CA ILE A 80 28.97 1.08 5.02
C ILE A 80 29.52 -0.37 4.98
N MET A 81 30.59 -0.61 4.22
CA MET A 81 31.25 -1.92 4.19
C MET A 81 31.97 -2.33 5.50
N GLN A 82 32.04 -1.44 6.47
CA GLN A 82 32.55 -1.68 7.82
C GLN A 82 31.43 -1.99 8.84
N TYR A 83 30.17 -2.02 8.39
CA TYR A 83 29.06 -2.42 9.23
C TYR A 83 29.23 -3.86 9.70
N GLU A 84 29.19 -4.07 11.02
CA GLU A 84 29.40 -5.37 11.63
C GLU A 84 28.17 -6.26 11.44
N VAL A 85 28.36 -7.40 10.81
CA VAL A 85 27.34 -8.44 10.66
C VAL A 85 27.44 -9.39 11.86
N PRO A 86 26.33 -9.63 12.60
CA PRO A 86 26.33 -10.54 13.72
C PRO A 86 26.81 -11.95 13.33
N GLN A 87 27.66 -12.54 14.17
CA GLN A 87 28.20 -13.87 13.91
C GLN A 87 27.28 -14.96 14.47
N PHE A 88 26.65 -15.68 13.54
CA PHE A 88 25.88 -16.89 13.81
C PHE A 88 26.44 -18.04 12.98
N ASN A 89 26.32 -19.28 13.46
CA ASN A 89 26.60 -20.41 12.61
C ASN A 89 25.56 -20.55 11.49
N GLU A 90 25.88 -21.32 10.45
CA GLU A 90 25.04 -21.44 9.25
C GLU A 90 23.59 -21.89 9.56
N ASN A 91 23.43 -22.81 10.51
CA ASN A 91 22.11 -23.30 10.92
C ASN A 91 21.29 -22.20 11.61
N GLN A 92 21.90 -21.41 12.48
CA GLN A 92 21.24 -20.27 13.13
C GLN A 92 20.86 -19.21 12.12
N GLN A 93 21.74 -18.85 11.18
CA GLN A 93 21.43 -17.89 10.11
C GLN A 93 20.21 -18.34 9.30
N LYS A 94 20.19 -19.61 8.86
CA LYS A 94 19.05 -20.19 8.13
C LYS A 94 17.77 -20.18 8.94
N LYS A 95 17.82 -20.48 10.24
CA LYS A 95 16.64 -20.44 11.13
C LYS A 95 16.09 -19.01 11.26
N ILE A 96 16.95 -18.01 11.51
CA ILE A 96 16.55 -16.59 11.58
C ILE A 96 15.88 -16.16 10.28
N ALA A 97 16.55 -16.40 9.15
CA ALA A 97 16.05 -16.06 7.83
C ALA A 97 14.72 -16.76 7.53
N TYR A 98 14.58 -18.03 7.89
CA TYR A 98 13.33 -18.78 7.70
C TYR A 98 12.17 -18.19 8.50
N ILE A 99 12.37 -17.93 9.81
CA ILE A 99 11.33 -17.37 10.69
C ILE A 99 10.83 -16.02 10.15
N LEU A 100 11.76 -15.11 9.85
CA LEU A 100 11.42 -13.79 9.29
C LEU A 100 10.80 -13.92 7.91
N GLY A 101 11.31 -14.84 7.09
CA GLY A 101 10.80 -15.13 5.76
C GLY A 101 9.36 -15.66 5.73
N LEU A 102 8.87 -16.31 6.79
CA LEU A 102 7.48 -16.74 6.90
C LEU A 102 6.52 -15.55 6.88
N PHE A 103 6.87 -14.45 7.59
CA PHE A 103 6.07 -13.22 7.57
C PHE A 103 6.02 -12.61 6.16
N ASP A 104 7.19 -12.45 5.52
CA ASP A 104 7.26 -11.86 4.18
C ASP A 104 6.56 -12.71 3.13
N LYS A 105 6.71 -14.05 3.20
CA LYS A 105 5.98 -14.99 2.32
C LYS A 105 4.47 -14.87 2.50
N LYS A 106 3.98 -14.75 3.74
CA LYS A 106 2.55 -14.61 4.03
C LYS A 106 2.01 -13.27 3.52
N ILE A 107 2.73 -12.16 3.75
CA ILE A 107 2.40 -10.83 3.23
C ILE A 107 2.34 -10.85 1.70
N LYS A 108 3.36 -11.42 1.05
CA LYS A 108 3.41 -11.54 -0.41
C LYS A 108 2.24 -12.37 -0.97
N LEU A 109 1.89 -13.47 -0.29
CA LEU A 109 0.75 -14.31 -0.67
C LEU A 109 -0.57 -13.56 -0.54
N ASN A 110 -0.78 -12.83 0.55
CA ASN A 110 -1.98 -12.02 0.75
C ASN A 110 -2.10 -10.94 -0.32
N ASN A 111 -1.02 -10.22 -0.64
CA ASN A 111 -1.01 -9.21 -1.71
C ASN A 111 -1.35 -9.83 -3.08
N LYS A 112 -0.78 -11.00 -3.41
CA LYS A 112 -1.12 -11.72 -4.64
C LYS A 112 -2.60 -12.13 -4.69
N ARG A 113 -3.14 -12.59 -3.56
CA ARG A 113 -4.57 -12.93 -3.45
C ARG A 113 -5.45 -11.70 -3.63
N ASN A 114 -5.10 -10.57 -3.00
CA ASN A 114 -5.84 -9.33 -3.14
C ASN A 114 -5.89 -8.85 -4.59
N ASN A 115 -4.74 -8.84 -5.29
CA ASN A 115 -4.70 -8.46 -6.70
C ASN A 115 -5.61 -9.37 -7.55
N ASN A 116 -5.55 -10.68 -7.33
CA ASN A 116 -6.40 -11.64 -8.05
C ASN A 116 -7.89 -11.39 -7.77
N LEU A 117 -8.27 -11.12 -6.51
CA LEU A 117 -9.66 -10.79 -6.15
C LEU A 117 -10.13 -9.50 -6.84
N PHE A 118 -9.28 -8.45 -6.88
CA PHE A 118 -9.61 -7.22 -7.61
C PHE A 118 -9.80 -7.49 -9.11
N GLU A 119 -8.93 -8.29 -9.73
CA GLU A 119 -9.06 -8.65 -11.15
C GLU A 119 -10.35 -9.44 -11.43
N GLN A 120 -10.70 -10.38 -10.56
CA GLN A 120 -11.94 -11.15 -10.67
C GLN A 120 -13.19 -10.27 -10.55
N MET A 121 -13.23 -9.38 -9.55
CA MET A 121 -14.35 -8.44 -9.38
C MET A 121 -14.46 -7.47 -10.58
N GLN A 122 -13.33 -7.00 -11.12
CA GLN A 122 -13.32 -6.15 -12.31
C GLN A 122 -13.88 -6.90 -13.53
N ALA A 123 -13.50 -8.16 -13.71
CA ALA A 123 -13.99 -9.00 -14.79
C ALA A 123 -15.49 -9.28 -14.65
N LEU A 124 -15.97 -9.55 -13.43
CA LEU A 124 -17.40 -9.71 -13.13
C LEU A 124 -18.18 -8.43 -13.43
N TYR A 125 -17.70 -7.28 -12.93
CA TYR A 125 -18.33 -5.99 -13.20
C TYR A 125 -18.44 -5.72 -14.71
N LYS A 126 -17.32 -5.94 -15.45
CA LYS A 126 -17.32 -5.78 -16.90
C LYS A 126 -18.33 -6.71 -17.57
N ALA A 127 -18.34 -7.98 -17.21
CA ALA A 127 -19.24 -8.97 -17.79
C ALA A 127 -20.72 -8.62 -17.54
N TRP A 128 -21.06 -8.13 -16.35
CA TRP A 128 -22.45 -7.87 -15.96
C TRP A 128 -22.97 -6.51 -16.42
N PHE A 129 -22.18 -5.45 -16.26
CA PHE A 129 -22.65 -4.06 -16.37
C PHE A 129 -22.11 -3.30 -17.61
N ILE A 130 -21.16 -3.90 -18.31
CA ILE A 130 -20.61 -3.33 -19.56
C ILE A 130 -20.96 -4.21 -20.76
N ASP A 131 -20.67 -5.53 -20.64
CA ASP A 131 -20.91 -6.49 -21.72
C ASP A 131 -22.34 -7.11 -21.65
N PHE A 132 -23.07 -6.91 -20.55
CA PHE A 132 -24.44 -7.41 -20.30
C PHE A 132 -24.59 -8.95 -20.51
N LYS A 133 -23.52 -9.73 -20.24
CA LYS A 133 -23.48 -11.18 -20.52
C LYS A 133 -24.63 -11.96 -19.87
N PRO A 134 -25.01 -11.71 -18.58
CA PRO A 134 -26.16 -12.37 -17.97
C PRO A 134 -27.49 -12.03 -18.64
N PHE A 135 -27.53 -11.01 -19.49
CA PHE A 135 -28.70 -10.46 -20.16
C PHE A 135 -28.60 -10.57 -21.69
N ASN A 136 -27.93 -11.61 -22.20
CA ASN A 136 -27.75 -11.89 -23.63
C ASN A 136 -27.09 -10.72 -24.41
N GLY A 137 -26.22 -9.95 -23.75
CA GLY A 137 -25.53 -8.81 -24.37
C GLY A 137 -26.36 -7.55 -24.52
N ILE A 138 -27.58 -7.50 -23.96
CA ILE A 138 -28.50 -6.37 -24.07
C ILE A 138 -28.74 -5.77 -22.68
N ARG A 139 -28.63 -4.44 -22.57
CA ARG A 139 -28.97 -3.72 -21.33
C ARG A 139 -30.46 -3.93 -21.01
N PRO A 140 -30.80 -4.38 -19.78
CA PRO A 140 -32.20 -4.48 -19.37
C PRO A 140 -32.91 -3.12 -19.37
N GLU A 141 -34.15 -3.08 -19.85
CA GLU A 141 -34.94 -1.85 -20.01
C GLU A 141 -35.27 -1.18 -18.65
N ASN A 142 -35.38 -1.97 -17.60
CA ASN A 142 -35.67 -1.48 -16.24
C ASN A 142 -34.47 -0.81 -15.54
N TRP A 143 -33.26 -0.82 -16.14
CA TRP A 143 -32.11 -0.11 -15.61
C TRP A 143 -32.18 1.37 -15.91
N LYS A 144 -31.88 2.22 -14.90
CA LYS A 144 -32.09 3.66 -14.95
C LYS A 144 -30.80 4.44 -15.14
N ASP A 145 -30.81 5.44 -16.00
CA ASP A 145 -29.76 6.45 -16.04
C ASP A 145 -29.98 7.44 -14.88
N THR A 146 -28.95 7.63 -14.06
CA THR A 146 -29.00 8.46 -12.85
C THR A 146 -27.63 9.08 -12.54
N ASN A 147 -27.48 9.70 -11.39
CA ASN A 147 -26.21 10.25 -10.90
C ASN A 147 -25.58 9.35 -9.83
N ILE A 148 -24.34 9.68 -9.46
CA ILE A 148 -23.53 8.90 -8.50
C ILE A 148 -24.19 8.78 -7.12
N TYR A 149 -25.01 9.76 -6.71
CA TYR A 149 -25.64 9.77 -5.39
C TYR A 149 -26.71 8.69 -5.21
N ALA A 150 -27.13 8.05 -6.31
CA ALA A 150 -27.99 6.86 -6.23
C ALA A 150 -27.26 5.64 -5.60
N ILE A 151 -25.93 5.60 -5.63
CA ILE A 151 -25.13 4.47 -5.13
C ILE A 151 -24.17 4.83 -4.01
N ALA A 152 -23.77 6.09 -3.86
CA ALA A 152 -22.85 6.52 -2.82
C ALA A 152 -23.06 7.97 -2.41
N ASN A 153 -22.89 8.25 -1.10
CA ASN A 153 -22.70 9.61 -0.60
C ASN A 153 -21.22 9.98 -0.65
N ILE A 154 -20.90 11.27 -0.80
CA ILE A 154 -19.52 11.73 -0.84
C ILE A 154 -19.22 12.52 0.42
N ILE A 155 -18.31 12.00 1.24
CA ILE A 155 -17.86 12.61 2.48
C ILE A 155 -16.50 13.24 2.23
N TYR A 156 -16.38 14.53 2.46
CA TYR A 156 -15.16 15.31 2.27
C TYR A 156 -14.36 15.41 3.57
N GLY A 157 -13.05 15.36 3.46
CA GLY A 157 -12.16 15.59 4.60
C GLY A 157 -12.15 17.03 5.08
N ALA A 158 -11.71 17.21 6.33
CA ALA A 158 -11.64 18.51 6.98
C ALA A 158 -10.25 19.17 6.87
N PRO A 159 -10.17 20.51 6.94
CA PRO A 159 -8.92 21.26 6.87
C PRO A 159 -8.23 21.30 8.25
N PHE A 160 -7.59 20.20 8.64
CA PHE A 160 -6.82 20.13 9.87
C PHE A 160 -5.64 21.12 9.88
N ALA A 161 -5.35 21.70 11.04
CA ALA A 161 -4.30 22.69 11.23
C ALA A 161 -2.90 22.06 11.13
N SER A 162 -2.16 22.40 10.08
CA SER A 162 -0.82 21.82 9.82
C SER A 162 0.20 22.04 10.95
N LYS A 163 0.03 23.09 11.77
CA LYS A 163 0.86 23.35 12.96
C LYS A 163 0.74 22.30 14.06
N LEU A 164 -0.34 21.49 14.03
CA LEU A 164 -0.58 20.39 14.98
C LEU A 164 -0.17 19.03 14.40
N PHE A 165 0.40 19.02 13.19
CA PHE A 165 0.91 17.81 12.58
C PHE A 165 2.27 17.43 13.17
N ASN A 166 2.44 16.13 13.40
CA ASN A 166 3.68 15.55 13.89
C ASN A 166 3.98 14.22 13.17
N THR A 167 5.20 13.72 13.32
CA THR A 167 5.66 12.42 12.85
C THR A 167 5.98 11.45 13.99
N ASP A 168 5.74 11.87 15.23
CA ASP A 168 6.13 11.16 16.45
C ASP A 168 5.02 10.20 16.93
N GLY A 169 3.91 10.10 16.17
CA GLY A 169 2.78 9.23 16.51
C GLY A 169 1.84 9.82 17.54
N LEU A 170 1.93 11.13 17.85
CA LEU A 170 1.08 11.77 18.83
C LEU A 170 -0.31 12.08 18.26
N GLY A 171 -1.35 11.59 18.92
CA GLY A 171 -2.74 11.73 18.49
C GLY A 171 -3.15 10.67 17.46
N LYS A 172 -4.12 11.00 16.58
CA LYS A 172 -4.59 10.09 15.54
C LYS A 172 -3.87 10.30 14.21
N PRO A 173 -3.66 9.24 13.41
CA PRO A 173 -3.11 9.40 12.07
C PRO A 173 -4.06 10.22 11.19
N ILE A 174 -3.49 11.02 10.27
CA ILE A 174 -4.21 11.79 9.26
C ILE A 174 -3.73 11.43 7.87
N ILE A 175 -4.66 11.11 6.97
CA ILE A 175 -4.36 10.63 5.64
C ILE A 175 -4.46 11.77 4.64
N ARG A 176 -3.41 11.91 3.84
CA ARG A 176 -3.29 12.83 2.71
C ARG A 176 -3.17 12.03 1.41
N ILE A 177 -3.34 12.68 0.27
CA ILE A 177 -3.29 12.04 -1.06
C ILE A 177 -2.06 11.15 -1.24
N ARG A 178 -0.88 11.63 -0.85
CA ARG A 178 0.38 10.89 -0.97
C ARG A 178 0.43 9.59 -0.16
N ASP A 179 -0.42 9.46 0.87
CA ASP A 179 -0.44 8.33 1.79
C ASP A 179 -1.42 7.23 1.31
N LEU A 180 -2.30 7.53 0.33
CA LEU A 180 -3.38 6.63 -0.11
C LEU A 180 -2.87 5.34 -0.75
N LYS A 181 -1.86 5.43 -1.60
CA LYS A 181 -1.36 4.29 -2.36
C LYS A 181 -0.77 3.21 -1.46
N GLU A 182 0.10 3.61 -0.54
CA GLU A 182 0.80 2.69 0.36
C GLU A 182 0.05 2.50 1.68
N GLN A 183 -0.96 3.33 1.94
CA GLN A 183 -1.77 3.35 3.17
C GLN A 183 -0.90 3.35 4.43
N LEU A 184 0.11 4.22 4.45
CA LEU A 184 1.05 4.35 5.55
C LEU A 184 0.68 5.54 6.45
N PHE A 185 0.81 5.37 7.75
CA PHE A 185 0.67 6.45 8.72
C PHE A 185 1.99 7.21 8.84
N VAL A 186 2.09 8.35 8.15
CA VAL A 186 3.29 9.20 8.14
C VAL A 186 3.07 10.45 8.98
N THR A 187 1.83 10.91 9.08
CA THR A 187 1.47 12.14 9.77
C THR A 187 0.37 11.85 10.78
N PHE A 188 0.53 12.45 11.95
CA PHE A 188 -0.43 12.36 13.05
C PHE A 188 -0.85 13.78 13.45
N THR A 189 -1.98 13.91 14.12
CA THR A 189 -2.47 15.16 14.68
C THR A 189 -3.16 14.94 16.01
N THR A 190 -2.93 15.86 16.93
CA THR A 190 -3.65 15.92 18.22
C THR A 190 -4.97 16.68 18.11
N GLU A 191 -5.27 17.25 16.93
CA GLU A 191 -6.50 17.98 16.72
C GLU A 191 -7.70 17.05 16.61
N GLU A 192 -8.75 17.31 17.39
CA GLU A 192 -10.08 16.76 17.25
C GLU A 192 -10.93 17.77 16.49
N HIS A 193 -10.95 17.67 15.15
CA HIS A 193 -11.63 18.66 14.31
C HIS A 193 -13.15 18.44 14.35
N PRO A 194 -14.01 19.47 14.60
CA PRO A 194 -15.46 19.28 14.77
C PRO A 194 -16.19 18.76 13.51
N LYS A 195 -15.61 18.98 12.32
CA LYS A 195 -16.08 18.43 11.05
C LYS A 195 -15.16 17.29 10.56
N GLY A 196 -14.31 16.74 11.45
CA GLY A 196 -13.44 15.64 11.11
C GLY A 196 -14.24 14.37 10.87
N HIS A 197 -13.83 13.59 9.88
CA HIS A 197 -14.37 12.27 9.61
C HIS A 197 -13.25 11.24 9.67
N LEU A 198 -13.52 10.10 10.30
CA LEU A 198 -12.58 8.97 10.33
C LEU A 198 -12.87 8.04 9.17
N ILE A 199 -11.82 7.69 8.43
CA ILE A 199 -11.86 6.55 7.51
C ILE A 199 -11.76 5.25 8.32
N HIS A 200 -12.50 4.23 7.90
CA HIS A 200 -12.47 2.90 8.52
C HIS A 200 -12.08 1.82 7.49
N PRO A 201 -11.57 0.67 7.94
CA PRO A 201 -11.27 -0.46 7.05
C PRO A 201 -12.47 -0.79 6.15
N GLY A 202 -12.24 -0.85 4.86
CA GLY A 202 -13.27 -1.11 3.86
C GLY A 202 -13.92 0.14 3.25
N ASP A 203 -13.57 1.36 3.68
CA ASP A 203 -14.03 2.57 3.02
C ASP A 203 -13.38 2.74 1.65
N ILE A 204 -14.12 3.37 0.72
CA ILE A 204 -13.64 3.70 -0.62
C ILE A 204 -13.13 5.14 -0.61
N VAL A 205 -11.81 5.29 -0.67
CA VAL A 205 -11.14 6.59 -0.51
C VAL A 205 -10.58 7.07 -1.83
N VAL A 206 -10.74 8.37 -2.14
CA VAL A 206 -10.28 8.99 -3.37
C VAL A 206 -9.51 10.27 -3.05
N GLY A 207 -8.33 10.42 -3.66
CA GLY A 207 -7.58 11.69 -3.66
C GLY A 207 -8.22 12.69 -4.61
N MET A 208 -8.27 13.97 -4.21
CA MET A 208 -8.94 15.03 -4.97
C MET A 208 -7.96 15.92 -5.77
N ASP A 209 -6.65 15.64 -5.73
CA ASP A 209 -5.63 16.34 -6.53
C ASP A 209 -4.71 15.31 -7.21
N GLY A 210 -4.30 15.57 -8.44
CA GLY A 210 -3.32 14.78 -9.18
C GLY A 210 -3.90 13.49 -9.78
N GLU A 211 -3.59 12.33 -9.22
CA GLU A 211 -4.13 11.04 -9.66
C GLU A 211 -5.46 10.71 -8.97
N PHE A 212 -6.48 10.42 -9.75
CA PHE A 212 -7.81 10.09 -9.24
C PHE A 212 -8.02 8.57 -9.29
N ARG A 213 -7.77 7.91 -8.17
CA ARG A 213 -7.93 6.45 -8.04
C ARG A 213 -8.80 6.14 -6.83
N PRO A 214 -9.77 5.23 -6.95
CA PRO A 214 -10.46 4.69 -5.79
C PRO A 214 -9.57 3.66 -5.10
N TYR A 215 -9.32 3.87 -3.82
CA TYR A 215 -8.61 2.94 -2.95
C TYR A 215 -9.58 2.34 -1.94
N LEU A 216 -9.56 1.03 -1.80
CA LEU A 216 -10.22 0.35 -0.68
C LEU A 216 -9.30 0.48 0.53
N TRP A 217 -9.78 1.11 1.61
CA TRP A 217 -8.98 1.33 2.80
C TRP A 217 -8.75 0.01 3.56
N GLY A 218 -7.52 -0.37 3.74
CA GLY A 218 -7.10 -1.62 4.37
C GLY A 218 -6.21 -1.41 5.60
N ASN A 219 -6.35 -0.27 6.30
CA ASN A 219 -5.58 0.05 7.49
C ASN A 219 -6.50 0.49 8.64
N GLU A 220 -5.93 0.69 9.83
CA GLU A 220 -6.63 1.21 11.01
C GLU A 220 -7.31 2.56 10.71
N PRO A 221 -8.28 2.99 11.55
CA PRO A 221 -8.95 4.27 11.38
C PRO A 221 -7.98 5.46 11.39
N ALA A 222 -8.27 6.45 10.54
CA ALA A 222 -7.47 7.65 10.43
C ALA A 222 -8.34 8.87 10.06
N TRP A 223 -7.88 10.08 10.39
CA TRP A 223 -8.53 11.30 9.97
C TRP A 223 -8.44 11.53 8.47
N LEU A 224 -9.57 11.93 7.88
CA LEU A 224 -9.69 12.29 6.47
C LEU A 224 -9.30 13.77 6.28
N ASN A 225 -8.18 14.03 5.58
CA ASN A 225 -7.73 15.39 5.29
C ASN A 225 -8.53 16.01 4.13
N GLN A 226 -8.59 17.36 4.08
CA GLN A 226 -9.40 18.18 3.15
C GLN A 226 -9.27 17.85 1.65
N ARG A 227 -8.19 17.20 1.22
CA ARG A 227 -7.96 16.83 -0.20
C ARG A 227 -8.20 15.34 -0.49
N VAL A 228 -8.92 14.71 0.40
CA VAL A 228 -9.32 13.30 0.28
C VAL A 228 -10.82 13.21 0.57
N CYS A 229 -11.52 12.34 -0.14
CA CYS A 229 -12.94 12.08 0.11
C CYS A 229 -13.22 10.58 0.18
N ILE A 230 -14.35 10.22 0.79
CA ILE A 230 -14.89 8.86 0.84
C ILE A 230 -16.12 8.81 -0.05
N PHE A 231 -16.23 7.75 -0.85
CA PHE A 231 -17.48 7.33 -1.49
C PHE A 231 -18.15 6.30 -0.57
N GLU A 232 -18.97 6.81 0.35
CA GLU A 232 -19.73 5.98 1.27
C GLU A 232 -20.88 5.31 0.49
N ASN A 233 -20.80 3.99 0.35
CA ASN A 233 -21.80 3.24 -0.41
C ASN A 233 -23.15 3.18 0.31
N ASN A 234 -24.25 3.45 -0.43
CA ASN A 234 -25.63 3.46 0.11
C ASN A 234 -26.13 2.04 0.44
N ARG A 235 -25.51 1.01 -0.12
CA ARG A 235 -25.83 -0.40 0.08
C ARG A 235 -24.72 -1.06 0.88
N PRO A 236 -24.97 -1.71 2.02
CA PRO A 236 -23.89 -2.25 2.89
C PRO A 236 -22.88 -3.15 2.17
N GLN A 237 -23.31 -3.92 1.17
CA GLN A 237 -22.48 -4.84 0.40
C GLN A 237 -22.04 -4.29 -0.97
N GLY A 238 -22.47 -3.08 -1.37
CA GLY A 238 -22.31 -2.51 -2.70
C GLY A 238 -20.94 -1.93 -3.04
N LYS A 239 -19.90 -2.15 -2.23
CA LYS A 239 -18.58 -1.51 -2.39
C LYS A 239 -17.93 -1.81 -3.74
N ALA A 240 -17.97 -3.05 -4.21
CA ALA A 240 -17.38 -3.42 -5.49
C ALA A 240 -18.07 -2.70 -6.66
N PHE A 241 -19.41 -2.61 -6.64
CA PHE A 241 -20.16 -1.87 -7.66
C PHE A 241 -19.74 -0.39 -7.68
N VAL A 242 -19.64 0.27 -6.52
CA VAL A 242 -19.19 1.66 -6.42
C VAL A 242 -17.77 1.82 -6.97
N ILE A 243 -16.81 1.00 -6.53
CA ILE A 243 -15.41 1.09 -6.98
C ILE A 243 -15.30 1.04 -8.51
N TYR A 244 -15.94 0.05 -9.14
CA TYR A 244 -15.81 -0.16 -10.59
C TYR A 244 -16.67 0.81 -11.41
N THR A 245 -17.71 1.37 -10.82
CA THR A 245 -18.51 2.46 -11.45
C THR A 245 -17.75 3.78 -11.46
N ILE A 246 -17.11 4.17 -10.34
CA ILE A 246 -16.43 5.47 -10.27
C ILE A 246 -15.06 5.47 -10.95
N LYS A 247 -14.37 4.32 -11.01
CA LYS A 247 -13.02 4.21 -11.58
C LYS A 247 -12.90 4.78 -13.00
N PRO A 248 -13.75 4.42 -13.99
CA PRO A 248 -13.69 4.99 -15.33
C PRO A 248 -14.09 6.48 -15.37
N LEU A 249 -14.99 6.92 -14.48
CA LEU A 249 -15.42 8.32 -14.41
C LEU A 249 -14.29 9.22 -13.93
N LEU A 250 -13.56 8.79 -12.89
CA LEU A 250 -12.37 9.46 -12.38
C LEU A 250 -11.26 9.51 -13.43
N ASN A 251 -10.99 8.40 -14.11
CA ASN A 251 -10.00 8.34 -15.19
C ASN A 251 -10.35 9.29 -16.35
N LYS A 252 -11.64 9.44 -16.68
CA LYS A 252 -12.09 10.35 -17.74
C LYS A 252 -11.77 11.80 -17.39
N ILE A 253 -11.99 12.24 -16.15
CA ILE A 253 -11.63 13.60 -15.70
C ILE A 253 -10.11 13.80 -15.84
N GLU A 254 -9.31 12.85 -15.37
CA GLU A 254 -7.85 12.91 -15.46
C GLU A 254 -7.34 13.07 -16.91
N GLN A 255 -7.99 12.41 -17.86
CA GLN A 255 -7.62 12.48 -19.28
C GLN A 255 -8.12 13.77 -19.99
N THR A 256 -9.23 14.35 -19.56
CA THR A 256 -9.83 15.52 -20.22
C THR A 256 -9.26 16.85 -19.75
N GLN A 257 -8.66 16.90 -18.58
CA GLN A 257 -8.02 18.10 -18.07
C GLN A 257 -6.53 18.11 -18.45
N VAL A 258 -6.21 18.67 -19.63
CA VAL A 258 -4.82 18.87 -20.09
C VAL A 258 -4.16 19.92 -19.21
N ALA A 259 -3.17 19.52 -18.44
CA ALA A 259 -2.66 20.29 -17.31
C ALA A 259 -1.42 21.12 -17.62
N THR A 260 -1.53 22.41 -17.38
CA THR A 260 -0.40 23.27 -16.96
C THR A 260 -0.35 23.43 -15.43
N THR A 261 -1.36 22.95 -14.68
CA THR A 261 -1.51 23.05 -13.21
C THR A 261 -2.01 21.73 -12.65
N VAL A 262 -1.83 21.53 -11.33
CA VAL A 262 -2.36 20.35 -10.63
C VAL A 262 -3.88 20.30 -10.80
N ILE A 263 -4.36 19.22 -11.40
CA ILE A 263 -5.80 18.98 -11.59
C ILE A 263 -6.43 18.76 -10.21
N HIS A 264 -7.53 19.44 -9.97
CA HIS A 264 -8.34 19.32 -8.77
C HIS A 264 -9.77 18.92 -9.10
N ILE A 265 -10.30 17.91 -8.41
CA ILE A 265 -11.72 17.52 -8.51
C ILE A 265 -12.47 17.90 -7.25
N GLY A 266 -13.74 18.23 -7.40
CA GLY A 266 -14.60 18.60 -6.30
C GLY A 266 -16.06 18.26 -6.54
N LYS A 267 -16.93 18.85 -5.72
CA LYS A 267 -18.37 18.55 -5.75
C LYS A 267 -18.99 18.69 -7.14
N LYS A 268 -18.64 19.73 -7.90
CA LYS A 268 -19.19 19.96 -9.24
C LYS A 268 -18.87 18.83 -10.23
N ASP A 269 -17.66 18.26 -10.12
CA ASP A 269 -17.25 17.16 -10.97
C ASP A 269 -18.05 15.91 -10.61
N PHE A 270 -18.18 15.60 -9.32
CA PHE A 270 -18.96 14.46 -8.84
C PHE A 270 -20.47 14.61 -9.17
N ASP A 271 -21.04 15.82 -9.10
CA ASP A 271 -22.41 16.12 -9.49
C ASP A 271 -22.66 15.80 -10.98
N SER A 272 -21.61 15.83 -11.81
CA SER A 272 -21.67 15.49 -13.23
C SER A 272 -21.63 14.00 -13.53
N PHE A 273 -21.28 13.15 -12.56
CA PHE A 273 -21.15 11.72 -12.77
C PHE A 273 -22.49 11.07 -13.09
N ARG A 274 -22.61 10.56 -14.32
CA ARG A 274 -23.78 9.80 -14.79
C ARG A 274 -23.45 8.32 -14.78
N ILE A 275 -24.37 7.53 -14.26
CA ILE A 275 -24.22 6.10 -14.09
C ILE A 275 -25.48 5.37 -14.56
N ILE A 276 -25.33 4.10 -14.86
CA ILE A 276 -26.44 3.18 -15.06
C ILE A 276 -26.69 2.46 -13.74
N LEU A 277 -27.90 2.60 -13.19
CA LEU A 277 -28.32 1.92 -11.97
C LEU A 277 -29.11 0.66 -12.36
N PRO A 278 -28.57 -0.54 -12.09
CA PRO A 278 -29.28 -1.79 -12.27
C PRO A 278 -30.46 -1.92 -11.31
N ASP A 279 -31.34 -2.87 -11.57
CA ASP A 279 -32.37 -3.27 -10.63
C ASP A 279 -31.78 -3.91 -9.36
N GLU A 280 -32.60 -3.90 -8.31
CA GLU A 280 -32.23 -4.37 -6.96
C GLU A 280 -31.76 -5.83 -6.95
N THR A 281 -32.45 -6.69 -7.70
CA THR A 281 -32.15 -8.13 -7.78
C THR A 281 -30.76 -8.35 -8.39
N THR A 282 -30.47 -7.65 -9.48
CA THR A 282 -29.16 -7.72 -10.14
C THR A 282 -28.04 -7.25 -9.22
N LEU A 283 -28.24 -6.11 -8.53
CA LEU A 283 -27.27 -5.61 -7.56
C LEU A 283 -27.06 -6.56 -6.40
N ASN A 284 -28.13 -7.12 -5.82
CA ASN A 284 -28.02 -8.09 -4.73
C ASN A 284 -27.25 -9.35 -5.14
N ASN A 285 -27.48 -9.87 -6.33
CA ASN A 285 -26.77 -11.02 -6.86
C ASN A 285 -25.29 -10.71 -7.05
N PHE A 286 -24.95 -9.55 -7.60
CA PHE A 286 -23.56 -9.12 -7.76
C PHE A 286 -22.88 -8.91 -6.40
N ASP A 287 -23.54 -8.24 -5.48
CA ASP A 287 -23.03 -7.95 -4.13
C ASP A 287 -22.79 -9.24 -3.34
N SER A 288 -23.67 -10.24 -3.46
CA SER A 288 -23.51 -11.55 -2.79
C SER A 288 -22.22 -12.28 -3.18
N ILE A 289 -21.76 -12.08 -4.43
CA ILE A 289 -20.50 -12.66 -4.93
C ILE A 289 -19.30 -11.79 -4.51
N THR A 290 -19.45 -10.48 -4.59
CA THR A 290 -18.29 -9.56 -4.47
C THR A 290 -18.04 -9.07 -3.05
N ALA A 291 -19.04 -9.00 -2.18
CA ALA A 291 -18.85 -8.56 -0.80
C ALA A 291 -17.88 -9.45 0.00
N PRO A 292 -17.97 -10.80 -0.05
CA PRO A 292 -16.96 -11.66 0.60
C PRO A 292 -15.55 -11.45 0.06
N MET A 293 -15.41 -11.06 -1.22
CA MET A 293 -14.10 -10.76 -1.83
C MET A 293 -13.52 -9.45 -1.27
N ILE A 294 -14.35 -8.41 -1.13
CA ILE A 294 -13.99 -7.14 -0.47
C ILE A 294 -13.54 -7.40 0.97
N ASP A 295 -14.35 -8.11 1.74
CA ASP A 295 -14.03 -8.43 3.14
C ASP A 295 -12.70 -9.20 3.24
N LYS A 296 -12.47 -10.15 2.34
CA LYS A 296 -11.20 -10.89 2.30
C LYS A 296 -10.01 -10.00 2.00
N ILE A 297 -10.15 -9.04 1.10
CA ILE A 297 -9.08 -8.06 0.78
C ILE A 297 -8.77 -7.21 2.01
N VAL A 298 -9.79 -6.65 2.66
CA VAL A 298 -9.62 -5.81 3.85
C VAL A 298 -8.94 -6.60 4.98
N ASN A 299 -9.42 -7.82 5.26
CA ASN A 299 -8.83 -8.69 6.28
C ASN A 299 -7.36 -9.06 5.96
N ASN A 300 -7.04 -9.34 4.70
CA ASN A 300 -5.65 -9.59 4.28
C ASN A 300 -4.76 -8.36 4.46
N CYS A 301 -5.27 -7.15 4.20
CA CYS A 301 -4.53 -5.91 4.41
C CYS A 301 -4.24 -5.68 5.90
N LEU A 302 -5.24 -5.85 6.76
CA LEU A 302 -5.09 -5.75 8.23
C LEU A 302 -4.15 -6.83 8.78
N GLU A 303 -4.24 -8.07 8.28
CA GLU A 303 -3.30 -9.13 8.63
C GLU A 303 -1.87 -8.75 8.23
N ASN A 304 -1.66 -8.23 7.03
CA ASN A 304 -0.35 -7.79 6.56
C ASN A 304 0.27 -6.73 7.47
N LYS A 305 -0.52 -5.76 7.96
CA LYS A 305 -0.04 -4.76 8.92
C LYS A 305 0.44 -5.40 10.22
N LYS A 306 -0.35 -6.34 10.78
CA LYS A 306 0.03 -7.08 11.99
C LYS A 306 1.31 -7.89 11.78
N LEU A 307 1.42 -8.60 10.65
CA LEU A 307 2.60 -9.39 10.30
C LEU A 307 3.84 -8.51 10.15
N THR A 308 3.72 -7.34 9.51
CA THR A 308 4.81 -6.38 9.37
C THR A 308 5.29 -5.89 10.74
N VAL A 309 4.37 -5.47 11.62
CA VAL A 309 4.73 -5.03 12.98
C VAL A 309 5.39 -6.13 13.79
N LEU A 310 4.91 -7.38 13.69
CA LEU A 310 5.51 -8.52 14.39
C LEU A 310 6.90 -8.82 13.86
N ARG A 311 7.09 -8.88 12.54
CA ARG A 311 8.39 -9.08 11.91
C ARG A 311 9.39 -8.01 12.35
N ASP A 312 8.99 -6.73 12.28
CA ASP A 312 9.88 -5.60 12.58
C ASP A 312 10.24 -5.54 14.07
N LYS A 313 9.37 -6.05 14.97
CA LYS A 313 9.70 -6.23 16.39
C LYS A 313 10.61 -7.42 16.66
N LEU A 314 10.46 -8.50 15.89
CA LEU A 314 11.28 -9.71 16.06
C LEU A 314 12.66 -9.57 15.43
N LEU A 315 12.77 -8.84 14.34
CA LEU A 315 13.99 -8.69 13.56
C LEU A 315 15.21 -8.29 14.42
N PRO A 316 15.21 -7.16 15.17
CA PRO A 316 16.37 -6.78 15.98
C PRO A 316 16.68 -7.79 17.08
N LYS A 317 15.67 -8.42 17.68
CA LYS A 317 15.85 -9.41 18.76
C LYS A 317 16.48 -10.71 18.28
N LEU A 318 16.10 -11.14 17.06
CA LEU A 318 16.69 -12.33 16.44
C LEU A 318 18.13 -12.06 15.97
N ILE A 319 18.38 -10.88 15.39
CA ILE A 319 19.72 -10.50 14.91
C ILE A 319 20.69 -10.24 16.05
N SER A 320 20.22 -9.69 17.18
CA SER A 320 21.09 -9.49 18.36
C SER A 320 21.36 -10.77 19.17
N GLY A 321 20.61 -11.85 18.92
CA GLY A 321 20.67 -13.06 19.72
C GLY A 321 19.91 -12.97 21.06
N GLU A 322 19.12 -11.90 21.29
CA GLU A 322 18.26 -11.77 22.47
C GLU A 322 17.25 -12.92 22.55
N ILE A 323 16.76 -13.38 21.40
CA ILE A 323 15.90 -14.56 21.30
C ILE A 323 16.76 -15.76 20.89
N ASP A 324 16.89 -16.73 21.79
CA ASP A 324 17.55 -18.01 21.49
C ASP A 324 16.65 -18.88 20.60
N ILE A 325 17.17 -19.22 19.43
CA ILE A 325 16.51 -20.09 18.44
C ILE A 325 17.08 -21.51 18.38
N SER A 326 17.98 -21.85 19.29
CA SER A 326 18.68 -23.13 19.26
C SER A 326 17.72 -24.33 19.31
N ASN A 327 16.65 -24.20 20.08
CA ASN A 327 15.65 -25.25 20.32
C ASN A 327 14.49 -25.25 19.33
N ILE A 328 14.50 -24.37 18.33
CA ILE A 328 13.44 -24.34 17.30
C ILE A 328 13.77 -25.41 16.26
N ASN A 329 12.93 -26.44 16.17
CA ASN A 329 12.99 -27.44 15.10
C ASN A 329 12.25 -26.89 13.87
N LEU A 330 12.97 -26.78 12.74
CA LEU A 330 12.42 -26.32 11.43
C LEU A 330 12.35 -27.50 10.48
#